data_75af3b94b015148b9511f77a28c62467
#
_entry.id   75af3b94b015148b9511f77a28c62467
#
_cell.length_a   1.000
_cell.length_b   1.000
_cell.length_c   1.000
_cell.angle_alpha   90.00
_cell.angle_beta   90.00
_cell.angle_gamma   90.00
#
_symmetry.space_group_name_H-M   'P 1'
#
loop_
_entity.id
_entity.type
_entity.pdbx_description
1 polymer ?
#
loop_
_entity_poly.entity_id
_entity_poly.type
_entity_poly.pdbx_seq_one_letter_code
_entity_poly.pdbx_strand_id
1 'polypeptide(L)'
;EGEGYDVDFDHQFIEAEKFDAKPTYKKFLGYRPGVAVIGDMIVGIENSDGNTNVRFHQKDTLRRFFERIEQKGLTVNRFRADCGSCSEEIVEEVGKHCMTFYIRANRCGSLYDDIFALRGWKREELGGIEFELNSILVEKWKGRAYRLVIQRQKRIDGEIDLWEGEYTYRCILTNDNESSEKEIVEFYNLRGGK
;
A
#
# COMPACT_ATOMS: atom_id res chain seq x y z
N GLU A 1 -2.55 9.16 27.51
CA GLU A 1 -2.43 8.12 26.46
C GLU A 1 -2.14 8.88 25.18
N GLY A 2 -0.92 8.71 24.63
CA GLY A 2 -0.49 9.46 23.46
C GLY A 2 -1.27 9.01 22.22
N GLU A 3 -1.76 9.98 21.45
CA GLU A 3 -2.32 9.70 20.13
C GLU A 3 -1.26 9.01 19.27
N GLY A 4 -1.60 7.85 18.71
CA GLY A 4 -0.71 7.15 17.78
C GLY A 4 -0.66 7.88 16.44
N TYR A 5 0.47 7.78 15.75
CA TYR A 5 0.72 8.45 14.48
C TYR A 5 0.45 7.54 13.28
N ASP A 6 0.04 8.15 12.17
CA ASP A 6 -0.07 7.47 10.88
C ASP A 6 1.24 7.61 10.13
N VAL A 7 1.79 6.49 9.66
CA VAL A 7 3.04 6.44 8.91
C VAL A 7 2.74 6.03 7.47
N ASP A 8 3.19 6.83 6.51
CA ASP A 8 3.20 6.51 5.11
C ASP A 8 4.60 6.11 4.66
N PHE A 9 4.69 5.04 3.88
CA PHE A 9 5.93 4.61 3.25
C PHE A 9 5.78 4.51 1.75
N ASP A 10 6.74 5.07 1.02
CA ASP A 10 6.81 4.98 -0.44
C ASP A 10 8.25 5.04 -0.94
N HIS A 11 8.47 4.54 -2.15
CA HIS A 11 9.73 4.71 -2.86
C HIS A 11 9.62 5.86 -3.85
N GLN A 12 10.57 6.78 -3.78
CA GLN A 12 10.65 7.91 -4.70
C GLN A 12 11.79 7.72 -5.68
N PHE A 13 11.58 8.10 -6.94
CA PHE A 13 12.69 8.14 -7.90
C PHE A 13 13.31 9.51 -7.92
N ILE A 14 14.64 9.54 -7.80
CA ILE A 14 15.45 10.75 -7.92
C ILE A 14 16.36 10.59 -9.13
N GLU A 15 16.08 11.38 -10.17
CA GLU A 15 16.96 11.46 -11.34
C GLU A 15 18.28 12.12 -10.97
N ALA A 16 19.40 11.54 -11.38
CA ALA A 16 20.70 12.07 -11.04
C ALA A 16 21.75 11.62 -12.08
N GLU A 17 22.55 12.55 -12.58
CA GLU A 17 23.70 12.31 -13.44
C GLU A 17 24.98 12.13 -12.61
N LYS A 18 24.98 11.16 -11.68
CA LYS A 18 26.13 10.81 -10.87
C LYS A 18 26.79 9.54 -11.41
N PHE A 19 28.10 9.39 -11.20
CA PHE A 19 28.87 8.23 -11.69
C PHE A 19 28.38 6.89 -11.13
N ASP A 20 27.78 6.89 -9.97
CA ASP A 20 27.23 5.74 -9.26
C ASP A 20 25.71 5.54 -9.48
N ALA A 21 25.03 6.49 -10.13
CA ALA A 21 23.61 6.38 -10.46
C ALA A 21 23.35 5.18 -11.38
N LYS A 22 22.26 4.44 -11.10
CA LYS A 22 21.89 3.23 -11.87
C LYS A 22 20.66 3.49 -12.73
N PRO A 23 20.54 2.78 -13.88
CA PRO A 23 19.34 2.88 -14.72
C PRO A 23 18.08 2.49 -13.94
N THR A 24 17.06 3.34 -14.02
CA THR A 24 15.74 3.04 -13.45
C THR A 24 14.84 2.36 -14.50
N TYR A 25 13.75 1.71 -14.07
CA TYR A 25 12.76 1.20 -15.02
C TYR A 25 12.05 2.32 -15.80
N LYS A 26 12.12 3.56 -15.31
CA LYS A 26 11.60 4.76 -16.00
C LYS A 26 12.54 5.30 -17.07
N LYS A 27 13.66 4.58 -17.36
CA LYS A 27 14.64 4.88 -18.40
C LYS A 27 15.50 6.13 -18.18
N PHE A 28 15.71 6.53 -16.92
CA PHE A 28 16.72 7.53 -16.55
C PHE A 28 17.69 6.95 -15.53
N LEU A 29 18.85 7.60 -15.35
CA LEU A 29 19.80 7.26 -14.30
C LEU A 29 19.36 7.90 -12.98
N GLY A 30 19.50 7.21 -11.88
CA GLY A 30 19.12 7.77 -10.59
C GLY A 30 19.15 6.81 -9.42
N TYR A 31 18.47 7.22 -8.36
CA TYR A 31 18.32 6.50 -7.10
C TYR A 31 16.84 6.26 -6.83
N ARG A 32 16.59 5.34 -5.88
CA ARG A 32 15.24 4.98 -5.48
C ARG A 32 15.11 4.86 -3.95
N PRO A 33 15.25 5.97 -3.21
CA PRO A 33 15.11 5.94 -1.76
C PRO A 33 13.72 5.49 -1.33
N GLY A 34 13.67 4.71 -0.24
CA GLY A 34 12.48 4.49 0.55
C GLY A 34 12.30 5.65 1.54
N VAL A 35 11.12 6.23 1.59
CA VAL A 35 10.80 7.40 2.41
C VAL A 35 9.62 7.08 3.33
N ALA A 36 9.80 7.34 4.62
CA ALA A 36 8.73 7.25 5.61
C ALA A 36 8.35 8.65 6.09
N VAL A 37 7.05 8.95 6.16
CA VAL A 37 6.52 10.23 6.58
C VAL A 37 5.43 10.08 7.65
N ILE A 38 5.33 11.06 8.53
CA ILE A 38 4.21 11.28 9.46
C ILE A 38 3.62 12.65 9.14
N GLY A 39 2.42 12.69 8.57
CA GLY A 39 1.88 13.93 8.03
C GLY A 39 2.80 14.54 6.97
N ASP A 40 3.31 15.75 7.22
CA ASP A 40 4.23 16.45 6.32
C ASP A 40 5.72 16.26 6.70
N MET A 41 6.00 15.50 7.76
CA MET A 41 7.34 15.32 8.29
C MET A 41 7.97 14.02 7.79
N ILE A 42 9.14 14.11 7.17
CA ILE A 42 9.96 12.96 6.84
C ILE A 42 10.61 12.42 8.11
N VAL A 43 10.28 11.19 8.48
CA VAL A 43 10.82 10.51 9.66
C VAL A 43 11.90 9.49 9.33
N GLY A 44 12.05 9.14 8.06
CA GLY A 44 13.09 8.24 7.60
C GLY A 44 13.31 8.30 6.10
N ILE A 45 14.58 8.27 5.70
CA ILE A 45 15.00 8.09 4.31
C ILE A 45 16.10 7.04 4.30
N GLU A 46 15.99 6.09 3.41
CA GLU A 46 17.05 5.12 3.13
C GLU A 46 17.26 5.01 1.63
N ASN A 47 18.45 5.36 1.16
CA ASN A 47 18.76 5.36 -0.26
C ASN A 47 18.97 3.95 -0.79
N SER A 48 18.56 3.72 -2.02
CA SER A 48 18.90 2.53 -2.81
C SER A 48 19.15 2.90 -4.27
N ASP A 49 19.83 2.02 -4.97
CA ASP A 49 20.11 2.20 -6.40
C ASP A 49 18.82 2.20 -7.23
N GLY A 50 18.81 2.96 -8.31
CA GLY A 50 17.64 3.13 -9.17
C GLY A 50 17.08 1.83 -9.78
N ASN A 51 17.92 0.80 -9.93
CA ASN A 51 17.56 -0.52 -10.44
C ASN A 51 17.26 -1.55 -9.33
N THR A 52 17.33 -1.17 -8.07
CA THR A 52 17.09 -2.08 -6.94
C THR A 52 15.61 -2.51 -6.91
N ASN A 53 15.35 -3.79 -6.64
CA ASN A 53 14.00 -4.28 -6.40
C ASN A 53 13.43 -3.59 -5.14
N VAL A 54 12.18 -3.13 -5.19
CA VAL A 54 11.52 -2.45 -4.07
C VAL A 54 11.54 -3.23 -2.76
N ARG A 55 11.53 -4.56 -2.83
CA ARG A 55 11.52 -5.42 -1.65
C ARG A 55 12.90 -5.71 -1.08
N PHE A 56 13.95 -5.34 -1.83
CA PHE A 56 15.31 -5.59 -1.39
C PHE A 56 15.60 -4.76 -0.11
N HIS A 57 15.89 -5.45 0.98
CA HIS A 57 16.10 -4.89 2.32
C HIS A 57 14.96 -4.01 2.89
N GLN A 58 13.78 -3.95 2.23
CA GLN A 58 12.68 -3.10 2.68
C GLN A 58 12.20 -3.43 4.10
N LYS A 59 12.16 -4.72 4.46
CA LYS A 59 11.85 -5.15 5.82
C LYS A 59 12.78 -4.53 6.86
N ASP A 60 14.10 -4.58 6.61
CA ASP A 60 15.10 -4.03 7.53
C ASP A 60 15.05 -2.51 7.58
N THR A 61 14.76 -1.85 6.46
CA THR A 61 14.53 -0.41 6.37
C THR A 61 13.33 0.01 7.22
N LEU A 62 12.19 -0.66 7.07
CA LEU A 62 10.98 -0.38 7.84
C LEU A 62 11.20 -0.61 9.33
N ARG A 63 11.85 -1.73 9.71
CA ARG A 63 12.19 -1.99 11.12
C ARG A 63 12.99 -0.85 11.71
N ARG A 64 14.07 -0.38 11.04
CA ARG A 64 14.88 0.76 11.53
C ARG A 64 14.07 2.05 11.66
N PHE A 65 13.10 2.29 10.77
CA PHE A 65 12.24 3.48 10.86
C PHE A 65 11.30 3.39 12.06
N PHE A 66 10.64 2.25 12.26
CA PHE A 66 9.77 2.03 13.41
C PHE A 66 10.54 2.12 14.73
N GLU A 67 11.70 1.46 14.84
CA GLU A 67 12.54 1.52 16.04
C GLU A 67 12.95 2.96 16.38
N ARG A 68 13.26 3.81 15.38
CA ARG A 68 13.56 5.22 15.60
C ARG A 68 12.36 6.03 16.09
N ILE A 69 11.18 5.75 15.58
CA ILE A 69 9.93 6.37 16.02
C ILE A 69 9.66 5.98 17.49
N GLU A 70 9.76 4.70 17.81
CA GLU A 70 9.55 4.15 19.15
C GLU A 70 10.57 4.68 20.17
N GLN A 71 11.86 4.80 19.79
CA GLN A 71 12.92 5.41 20.62
C GLN A 71 12.63 6.87 21.01
N LYS A 72 11.77 7.55 20.24
CA LYS A 72 11.29 8.91 20.57
C LYS A 72 10.04 8.91 21.45
N GLY A 73 9.60 7.74 21.89
CA GLY A 73 8.39 7.60 22.70
C GLY A 73 7.09 7.77 21.90
N LEU A 74 7.16 7.67 20.57
CA LEU A 74 6.01 7.78 19.68
C LEU A 74 5.50 6.37 19.31
N THR A 75 4.19 6.23 19.18
CA THR A 75 3.55 4.99 18.76
C THR A 75 2.98 5.14 17.36
N VAL A 76 3.08 4.06 16.56
CA VAL A 76 2.47 4.03 15.22
C VAL A 76 1.09 3.39 15.34
N ASN A 77 0.08 4.14 14.97
CA ASN A 77 -1.29 3.67 14.97
C ASN A 77 -1.61 2.95 13.66
N ARG A 78 -1.41 3.63 12.54
CA ARG A 78 -1.73 3.13 11.21
C ARG A 78 -0.54 3.25 10.26
N PHE A 79 -0.39 2.25 9.40
CA PHE A 79 0.66 2.23 8.38
C PHE A 79 0.05 2.10 6.99
N ARG A 80 0.52 2.89 6.02
CA ARG A 80 0.11 2.81 4.61
C ARG A 80 1.30 2.64 3.69
N ALA A 81 1.15 1.76 2.69
CA ALA A 81 2.17 1.57 1.67
C ALA A 81 1.57 1.11 0.32
N ASP A 82 2.35 1.20 -0.73
CA ASP A 82 1.98 0.72 -2.06
C ASP A 82 2.11 -0.81 -2.20
N CYS A 83 1.83 -1.33 -3.40
CA CYS A 83 1.90 -2.76 -3.69
C CYS A 83 3.32 -3.33 -3.66
N GLY A 84 4.35 -2.52 -3.73
CA GLY A 84 5.73 -2.93 -3.54
C GLY A 84 5.97 -3.52 -2.15
N SER A 85 5.22 -3.06 -1.16
CA SER A 85 5.27 -3.53 0.23
C SER A 85 4.38 -4.75 0.53
N CYS A 86 3.62 -5.24 -0.45
CA CYS A 86 2.71 -6.38 -0.23
C CYS A 86 3.46 -7.72 -0.32
N SER A 87 4.14 -8.10 0.75
CA SER A 87 4.79 -9.41 0.92
C SER A 87 4.70 -9.90 2.36
N GLU A 88 4.85 -11.22 2.56
CA GLU A 88 4.75 -11.84 3.89
C GLU A 88 5.69 -11.17 4.90
N GLU A 89 6.97 -11.10 4.57
CA GLU A 89 8.00 -10.57 5.47
C GLU A 89 7.79 -9.11 5.84
N ILE A 90 7.25 -8.29 4.93
CA ILE A 90 6.99 -6.87 5.17
C ILE A 90 5.74 -6.72 6.03
N VAL A 91 4.65 -7.43 5.71
CA VAL A 91 3.42 -7.39 6.51
C VAL A 91 3.64 -7.91 7.92
N GLU A 92 4.44 -8.97 8.08
CA GLU A 92 4.83 -9.48 9.40
C GLU A 92 5.64 -8.45 10.21
N GLU A 93 6.56 -7.73 9.56
CA GLU A 93 7.35 -6.71 10.25
C GLU A 93 6.50 -5.52 10.64
N VAL A 94 5.72 -4.98 9.71
CA VAL A 94 4.80 -3.87 9.95
C VAL A 94 3.82 -4.19 11.08
N GLY A 95 3.25 -5.38 11.09
CA GLY A 95 2.30 -5.81 12.11
C GLY A 95 2.84 -5.93 13.54
N LYS A 96 4.17 -5.83 13.74
CA LYS A 96 4.80 -5.78 15.07
C LYS A 96 4.82 -4.37 15.64
N HIS A 97 4.76 -3.35 14.78
CA HIS A 97 5.04 -1.96 15.11
C HIS A 97 3.83 -1.03 14.99
N CYS A 98 2.75 -1.46 14.32
CA CYS A 98 1.53 -0.66 14.20
C CYS A 98 0.28 -1.46 14.57
N MET A 99 -0.78 -0.77 14.96
CA MET A 99 -2.06 -1.40 15.29
C MET A 99 -2.75 -1.93 14.03
N THR A 100 -2.81 -1.10 12.98
CA THR A 100 -3.42 -1.46 11.71
C THR A 100 -2.52 -1.06 10.53
N PHE A 101 -2.61 -1.82 9.44
CA PHE A 101 -1.92 -1.50 8.21
C PHE A 101 -2.87 -1.54 7.01
N TYR A 102 -2.54 -0.77 5.99
CA TYR A 102 -3.29 -0.66 4.74
C TYR A 102 -2.28 -0.67 3.58
N ILE A 103 -2.14 -1.81 2.93
CA ILE A 103 -1.15 -2.01 1.88
C ILE A 103 -1.89 -2.38 0.59
N ARG A 104 -1.62 -1.67 -0.49
CA ARG A 104 -2.20 -2.04 -1.77
C ARG A 104 -1.80 -3.46 -2.14
N ALA A 105 -2.78 -4.34 -2.35
CA ALA A 105 -2.53 -5.72 -2.70
C ALA A 105 -2.08 -5.85 -4.16
N ASN A 106 -1.13 -6.76 -4.39
CA ASN A 106 -0.79 -7.16 -5.75
C ASN A 106 -1.98 -7.88 -6.38
N ARG A 107 -2.22 -7.60 -7.65
CA ARG A 107 -3.17 -8.36 -8.44
C ARG A 107 -2.56 -9.75 -8.71
N CYS A 108 -3.28 -10.80 -8.37
CA CYS A 108 -2.90 -12.16 -8.70
C CYS A 108 -4.12 -12.89 -9.25
N GLY A 109 -3.90 -13.72 -10.26
CA GLY A 109 -4.99 -14.42 -10.96
C GLY A 109 -5.92 -15.22 -10.03
N SER A 110 -5.37 -15.81 -8.97
CA SER A 110 -6.16 -16.58 -8.00
C SER A 110 -7.17 -15.74 -7.19
N LEU A 111 -7.01 -14.44 -7.10
CA LEU A 111 -7.96 -13.55 -6.43
C LEU A 111 -9.12 -13.11 -7.34
N TYR A 112 -8.95 -13.18 -8.65
CA TYR A 112 -10.00 -12.71 -9.56
C TYR A 112 -11.24 -13.60 -9.54
N ASP A 113 -11.10 -14.90 -9.38
CA ASP A 113 -12.24 -15.82 -9.29
C ASP A 113 -13.10 -15.48 -8.07
N ASP A 114 -12.47 -15.23 -6.92
CA ASP A 114 -13.14 -14.81 -5.70
C ASP A 114 -13.80 -13.42 -5.86
N ILE A 115 -13.09 -12.46 -6.47
CA ILE A 115 -13.59 -11.10 -6.71
C ILE A 115 -14.79 -11.11 -7.66
N PHE A 116 -14.75 -11.89 -8.72
CA PHE A 116 -15.85 -11.99 -9.71
C PHE A 116 -17.09 -12.72 -9.15
N ALA A 117 -16.89 -13.60 -8.19
CA ALA A 117 -17.98 -14.27 -7.49
C ALA A 117 -18.72 -13.36 -6.51
N LEU A 118 -18.13 -12.22 -6.11
CA LEU A 118 -18.73 -11.30 -5.13
C LEU A 118 -20.07 -10.73 -5.58
N ARG A 119 -20.97 -10.63 -4.62
CA ARG A 119 -22.30 -10.00 -4.76
C ARG A 119 -22.44 -8.92 -3.70
N GLY A 120 -23.45 -8.07 -3.81
CA GLY A 120 -23.73 -7.04 -2.80
C GLY A 120 -22.73 -5.88 -2.80
N TRP A 121 -22.25 -5.48 -3.97
CA TRP A 121 -21.41 -4.30 -4.14
C TRP A 121 -22.14 -3.04 -3.67
N LYS A 122 -21.49 -2.25 -2.84
CA LYS A 122 -21.97 -0.98 -2.32
C LYS A 122 -21.48 0.14 -3.22
N ARG A 123 -22.40 0.94 -3.76
CA ARG A 123 -22.06 2.14 -4.53
C ARG A 123 -21.69 3.27 -3.59
N GLU A 124 -20.57 3.89 -3.85
CA GLU A 124 -20.06 5.03 -3.11
C GLU A 124 -19.50 6.08 -4.07
N GLU A 125 -19.49 7.32 -3.62
CA GLU A 125 -18.88 8.44 -4.33
C GLU A 125 -17.75 9.02 -3.50
N LEU A 126 -16.58 9.19 -4.12
CA LEU A 126 -15.41 9.81 -3.53
C LEU A 126 -14.84 10.85 -4.49
N GLY A 127 -14.86 12.11 -4.07
CA GLY A 127 -14.32 13.21 -4.88
C GLY A 127 -15.01 13.38 -6.24
N GLY A 128 -16.31 13.14 -6.33
CA GLY A 128 -17.10 13.23 -7.57
C GLY A 128 -16.95 12.03 -8.51
N ILE A 129 -16.30 10.96 -8.05
CA ILE A 129 -16.10 9.72 -8.82
C ILE A 129 -16.89 8.59 -8.15
N GLU A 130 -17.73 7.92 -8.92
CA GLU A 130 -18.49 6.75 -8.46
C GLU A 130 -17.61 5.49 -8.45
N PHE A 131 -17.73 4.73 -7.37
CA PHE A 131 -17.08 3.43 -7.17
C PHE A 131 -18.08 2.42 -6.62
N GLU A 132 -17.71 1.17 -6.75
CA GLU A 132 -18.35 0.10 -6.03
C GLU A 132 -17.35 -0.58 -5.10
N LEU A 133 -17.76 -0.77 -3.84
CA LEU A 133 -16.93 -1.31 -2.78
C LEU A 133 -17.46 -2.66 -2.28
N ASN A 134 -16.53 -3.52 -1.91
CA ASN A 134 -16.81 -4.78 -1.23
C ASN A 134 -15.58 -5.22 -0.45
N SER A 135 -15.70 -6.22 0.40
CA SER A 135 -14.55 -6.83 1.08
C SER A 135 -14.74 -8.32 1.30
N ILE A 136 -13.63 -9.04 1.35
CA ILE A 136 -13.58 -10.48 1.68
C ILE A 136 -12.46 -10.74 2.68
N LEU A 137 -12.59 -11.82 3.43
CA LEU A 137 -11.48 -12.38 4.19
C LEU A 137 -10.70 -13.32 3.27
N VAL A 138 -9.38 -13.14 3.24
CA VAL A 138 -8.46 -13.97 2.46
C VAL A 138 -7.43 -14.60 3.38
N GLU A 139 -7.18 -15.89 3.19
CA GLU A 139 -6.03 -16.52 3.81
C GLU A 139 -4.78 -16.28 2.98
N LYS A 140 -3.75 -15.77 3.63
CA LYS A 140 -2.42 -15.58 3.02
C LYS A 140 -1.35 -16.09 3.99
N TRP A 141 -0.20 -16.39 3.44
CA TRP A 141 1.04 -16.59 4.22
C TRP A 141 0.87 -17.39 5.53
N LYS A 142 0.94 -18.69 5.43
CA LYS A 142 0.82 -19.62 6.57
C LYS A 142 -0.57 -19.60 7.25
N GLY A 143 -1.62 -19.42 6.46
CA GLY A 143 -2.99 -19.49 6.97
C GLY A 143 -3.44 -18.28 7.79
N ARG A 144 -2.77 -17.14 7.67
CA ARG A 144 -3.22 -15.90 8.33
C ARG A 144 -4.36 -15.26 7.56
N ALA A 145 -5.42 -14.95 8.28
CA ALA A 145 -6.57 -14.25 7.72
C ALA A 145 -6.33 -12.73 7.69
N TYR A 146 -6.59 -12.13 6.55
CA TYR A 146 -6.58 -10.69 6.34
C TYR A 146 -7.86 -10.27 5.64
N ARG A 147 -8.25 -9.02 5.83
CA ARG A 147 -9.33 -8.41 5.05
C ARG A 147 -8.76 -7.83 3.76
N LEU A 148 -9.39 -8.15 2.65
CA LEU A 148 -9.12 -7.52 1.36
C LEU A 148 -10.31 -6.62 1.02
N VAL A 149 -10.08 -5.32 1.05
CA VAL A 149 -11.06 -4.31 0.62
C VAL A 149 -10.86 -4.07 -0.86
N ILE A 150 -11.95 -4.16 -1.63
CA ILE A 150 -11.93 -4.14 -3.08
C ILE A 150 -12.76 -2.95 -3.55
N GLN A 151 -12.10 -2.06 -4.28
CA GLN A 151 -12.71 -0.96 -5.00
C GLN A 151 -12.73 -1.33 -6.49
N ARG A 152 -13.90 -1.22 -7.13
CA ARG A 152 -14.00 -1.34 -8.58
C ARG A 152 -14.66 -0.11 -9.19
N GLN A 153 -14.25 0.20 -10.41
CA GLN A 153 -14.80 1.30 -11.19
C GLN A 153 -15.03 0.82 -12.62
N LYS A 154 -16.18 1.16 -13.18
CA LYS A 154 -16.46 0.84 -14.59
C LYS A 154 -15.54 1.65 -15.50
N ARG A 155 -14.97 1.00 -16.52
CA ARG A 155 -14.14 1.66 -17.52
C ARG A 155 -14.97 2.66 -18.34
N ILE A 156 -14.44 3.85 -18.52
CA ILE A 156 -15.18 4.96 -19.18
C ILE A 156 -15.24 4.75 -20.70
N ASP A 157 -14.18 4.15 -21.26
CA ASP A 157 -13.98 4.09 -22.72
C ASP A 157 -14.61 2.86 -23.40
N GLY A 158 -15.38 2.05 -22.65
CA GLY A 158 -15.94 0.80 -23.17
C GLY A 158 -14.88 -0.26 -23.49
N GLU A 159 -13.62 -0.03 -23.10
CA GLU A 159 -12.56 -1.01 -23.22
C GLU A 159 -12.83 -2.20 -22.29
N ILE A 160 -12.69 -3.40 -22.82
CA ILE A 160 -12.80 -4.64 -22.08
C ILE A 160 -11.39 -5.19 -21.91
N ASP A 161 -10.92 -5.24 -20.68
CA ASP A 161 -9.67 -5.92 -20.36
C ASP A 161 -9.89 -7.44 -20.36
N LEU A 162 -8.91 -8.19 -20.88
CA LEU A 162 -9.01 -9.66 -20.96
C LEU A 162 -9.14 -10.35 -19.61
N TRP A 163 -8.64 -9.72 -18.54
CA TRP A 163 -8.60 -10.28 -17.18
C TRP A 163 -9.62 -9.64 -16.26
N GLU A 164 -9.82 -8.32 -16.35
CA GLU A 164 -10.67 -7.52 -15.47
C GLU A 164 -12.07 -7.25 -16.04
N GLY A 165 -12.29 -7.51 -17.35
CA GLY A 165 -13.56 -7.22 -18.02
C GLY A 165 -13.85 -5.73 -18.12
N GLU A 166 -15.10 -5.34 -17.81
CA GLU A 166 -15.57 -3.95 -17.89
C GLU A 166 -15.14 -3.06 -16.72
N TYR A 167 -14.48 -3.62 -15.71
CA TYR A 167 -14.09 -2.90 -14.49
C TYR A 167 -12.58 -2.84 -14.32
N THR A 168 -12.11 -1.80 -13.65
CA THR A 168 -10.79 -1.77 -13.03
C THR A 168 -10.92 -2.06 -11.55
N TYR A 169 -9.99 -2.83 -11.00
CA TYR A 169 -10.00 -3.22 -9.59
C TYR A 169 -8.79 -2.65 -8.86
N ARG A 170 -9.00 -2.19 -7.63
CA ARG A 170 -7.97 -1.79 -6.68
C ARG A 170 -8.25 -2.52 -5.37
N CYS A 171 -7.23 -3.17 -4.84
CA CYS A 171 -7.37 -3.96 -3.62
C CYS A 171 -6.45 -3.43 -2.54
N ILE A 172 -6.94 -3.36 -1.31
CA ILE A 172 -6.19 -2.97 -0.11
C ILE A 172 -6.23 -4.14 0.86
N LEU A 173 -5.05 -4.66 1.20
CA LEU A 173 -4.88 -5.67 2.23
C LEU A 173 -4.74 -4.98 3.58
N THR A 174 -5.48 -5.45 4.58
CA THR A 174 -5.48 -4.85 5.92
C THR A 174 -5.80 -5.89 7.00
N ASN A 175 -5.41 -5.61 8.23
CA ASN A 175 -5.87 -6.29 9.43
C ASN A 175 -7.00 -5.53 10.15
N ASP A 176 -7.50 -4.44 9.57
CA ASP A 176 -8.64 -3.69 10.09
C ASP A 176 -9.96 -4.39 9.70
N ASN A 177 -10.64 -4.95 10.70
CA ASN A 177 -11.93 -5.61 10.52
C ASN A 177 -13.11 -4.77 11.02
N GLU A 178 -12.85 -3.58 11.55
CA GLU A 178 -13.86 -2.74 12.20
C GLU A 178 -14.34 -1.61 11.30
N SER A 179 -13.41 -0.92 10.62
CA SER A 179 -13.75 0.19 9.73
C SER A 179 -14.54 -0.28 8.50
N SER A 180 -15.43 0.56 8.00
CA SER A 180 -16.14 0.31 6.74
C SER A 180 -15.20 0.33 5.53
N GLU A 181 -15.61 -0.30 4.41
CA GLU A 181 -14.85 -0.27 3.16
C GLU A 181 -14.56 1.16 2.69
N LYS A 182 -15.53 2.06 2.89
CA LYS A 182 -15.42 3.47 2.52
C LYS A 182 -14.34 4.18 3.33
N GLU A 183 -14.37 4.05 4.65
CA GLU A 183 -13.37 4.65 5.54
C GLU A 183 -11.95 4.16 5.21
N ILE A 184 -11.79 2.87 4.93
CA ILE A 184 -10.50 2.29 4.56
C ILE A 184 -10.00 2.87 3.22
N VAL A 185 -10.86 2.98 2.22
CA VAL A 185 -10.47 3.50 0.90
C VAL A 185 -10.19 5.00 0.98
N GLU A 186 -11.02 5.78 1.69
CA GLU A 186 -10.78 7.20 1.92
C GLU A 186 -9.44 7.44 2.62
N PHE A 187 -9.21 6.72 3.73
CA PHE A 187 -7.96 6.83 4.47
C PHE A 187 -6.76 6.46 3.60
N TYR A 188 -6.85 5.35 2.84
CA TYR A 188 -5.75 4.92 1.97
C TYR A 188 -5.47 5.95 0.86
N ASN A 189 -6.49 6.56 0.28
CA ASN A 189 -6.34 7.52 -0.81
C ASN A 189 -5.73 8.87 -0.36
N LEU A 190 -5.77 9.19 0.94
CA LEU A 190 -5.06 10.35 1.49
C LEU A 190 -3.53 10.17 1.47
N ARG A 191 -3.02 8.96 1.18
CA ARG A 191 -1.59 8.71 1.02
C ARG A 191 -1.06 9.41 -0.24
N GLY A 192 -0.04 10.24 -0.07
CA GLY A 192 0.65 10.90 -1.20
C GLY A 192 -0.16 11.96 -1.93
N GLY A 193 -1.27 12.41 -1.39
CA GLY A 193 -2.16 13.43 -1.96
C GLY A 193 -1.82 14.85 -1.51
N LYS A 194 -0.52 15.20 -1.43
CA LYS A 194 -0.09 16.58 -1.13
C LYS A 194 0.96 17.02 -2.12
#